data_5b275dbaf5af0402cdb2d03b02777e4d
#
_entry.id   5b275dbaf5af0402cdb2d03b02777e4d
#
_cell.length_a   1.000
_cell.length_b   1.000
_cell.length_c   1.000
_cell.angle_alpha   90.00
_cell.angle_beta   90.00
_cell.angle_gamma   90.00
#
_symmetry.space_group_name_H-M   'P 1'
#
loop_
_entity.id
_entity.type
_entity.pdbx_description
1 polymer ?
#
loop_
_entity_poly.entity_id
_entity_poly.type
_entity_poly.pdbx_seq_one_letter_code
_entity_poly.pdbx_strand_id
1 'polypeptide(L)'
;NSYIAPHTDSTAKMISLMLYFPNKELENQAIGTTFYESTYKHFENKQPDLFLEENSNFFQKHFKETFTFPYKKKNLYCFIKSDMSWHSVKPLNIPEDQIRKSININVNI
;
A
#
# COMPACT_ATOMS: atom_id res chain seq x y z
N ASN A 1 13.88 -2.11 7.99
CA ASN A 1 13.11 -2.52 6.83
C ASN A 1 12.33 -1.35 6.24
N SER A 2 12.36 -1.27 4.92
CA SER A 2 11.63 -0.23 4.20
C SER A 2 10.13 -0.49 4.23
N TYR A 3 9.37 0.57 4.34
CA TYR A 3 7.91 0.52 4.24
C TYR A 3 7.39 1.81 3.61
N ILE A 4 6.13 1.79 3.19
CA ILE A 4 5.40 2.98 2.80
C ILE A 4 4.18 3.07 3.70
N ALA A 5 4.13 4.11 4.54
CA ALA A 5 3.05 4.31 5.49
C ALA A 5 1.71 4.51 4.77
N PRO A 6 0.57 4.24 5.45
CA PRO A 6 -0.74 4.44 4.84
C PRO A 6 -0.93 5.86 4.30
N HIS A 7 -1.39 5.95 3.07
CA HIS A 7 -1.62 7.20 2.35
C HIS A 7 -2.64 7.00 1.24
N THR A 8 -3.08 8.07 0.60
CA THR A 8 -4.04 8.02 -0.51
C THR A 8 -3.44 8.45 -1.84
N ASP A 9 -2.25 9.05 -1.85
CA ASP A 9 -1.52 9.64 -2.98
C ASP A 9 -2.13 10.94 -3.51
N SER A 10 -3.44 11.01 -3.70
CA SER A 10 -4.04 12.10 -4.43
C SER A 10 -5.51 12.28 -4.07
N THR A 11 -6.00 13.50 -4.27
CA THR A 11 -7.44 13.80 -4.21
C THR A 11 -8.12 13.57 -5.56
N ALA A 12 -7.36 13.54 -6.65
CA ALA A 12 -7.89 13.27 -7.98
C ALA A 12 -8.06 11.76 -8.19
N LYS A 13 -9.14 11.38 -8.88
CA LYS A 13 -9.35 9.98 -9.23
C LYS A 13 -8.39 9.55 -10.33
N MET A 14 -7.79 8.39 -10.16
CA MET A 14 -6.95 7.76 -11.17
C MET A 14 -6.95 6.25 -10.97
N ILE A 15 -6.64 5.53 -12.04
CA ILE A 15 -6.47 4.07 -11.95
C ILE A 15 -4.99 3.78 -11.75
N SER A 16 -4.68 2.99 -10.73
CA SER A 16 -3.33 2.50 -10.50
C SER A 16 -3.25 1.05 -10.97
N LEU A 17 -2.28 0.78 -11.82
CA LEU A 17 -1.99 -0.56 -12.32
C LEU A 17 -0.68 -1.01 -11.69
N MET A 18 -0.66 -2.22 -11.13
CA MET A 18 0.47 -2.73 -10.39
C MET A 18 0.90 -4.09 -10.86
N LEU A 19 2.18 -4.22 -11.20
CA LEU A 19 2.81 -5.47 -11.58
C LEU A 19 3.92 -5.78 -10.59
N TYR A 20 3.96 -7.01 -10.09
CA TYR A 20 5.00 -7.47 -9.17
C TYR A 20 5.96 -8.42 -9.86
N PHE A 21 7.22 -8.40 -9.43
CA PHE A 21 8.29 -9.24 -9.97
C PHE A 21 8.95 -10.02 -8.84
N PRO A 22 8.25 -11.03 -8.29
CA PRO A 22 8.79 -11.80 -7.18
C PRO A 22 9.86 -12.78 -7.62
N ASN A 23 10.83 -13.03 -6.74
CA ASN A 23 11.63 -14.23 -6.84
C ASN A 23 10.83 -15.41 -6.24
N LYS A 24 11.39 -16.63 -6.35
CA LYS A 24 10.70 -17.84 -5.88
C LYS A 24 10.29 -17.80 -4.41
N GLU A 25 11.14 -17.23 -3.55
CA GLU A 25 10.92 -17.25 -2.11
C GLU A 25 9.82 -16.30 -1.67
N LEU A 26 9.61 -15.20 -2.40
CA LEU A 26 8.64 -14.20 -2.06
C LEU A 26 7.30 -14.38 -2.78
N GLU A 27 7.28 -15.22 -3.81
CA GLU A 27 6.10 -15.42 -4.64
C GLU A 27 4.90 -15.93 -3.83
N ASN A 28 3.73 -15.38 -4.08
CA ASN A 28 2.45 -15.73 -3.43
C ASN A 28 2.32 -15.33 -1.96
N GLN A 29 3.32 -14.69 -1.36
CA GLN A 29 3.15 -14.15 -0.02
C GLN A 29 2.27 -12.89 -0.06
N ALA A 30 1.53 -12.64 1.02
CA ALA A 30 0.67 -11.46 1.14
C ALA A 30 1.50 -10.23 1.52
N ILE A 31 2.43 -9.86 0.64
CA ILE A 31 3.38 -8.76 0.89
C ILE A 31 3.30 -7.64 -0.14
N GLY A 32 2.24 -7.62 -0.93
CA GLY A 32 1.98 -6.53 -1.85
C GLY A 32 1.39 -5.31 -1.15
N THR A 33 0.65 -4.51 -1.89
CA THR A 33 -0.03 -3.32 -1.36
C THR A 33 -1.19 -3.73 -0.46
N THR A 34 -1.26 -3.12 0.72
CA THR A 34 -2.34 -3.34 1.69
C THR A 34 -3.32 -2.17 1.65
N PHE A 35 -4.61 -2.47 1.70
CA PHE A 35 -5.67 -1.49 1.62
C PHE A 35 -6.43 -1.38 2.95
N TYR A 36 -6.96 -0.17 3.20
CA TYR A 36 -7.67 0.15 4.44
C TYR A 36 -8.96 0.90 4.15
N GLU A 37 -9.94 0.70 5.02
CA GLU A 37 -11.11 1.57 5.14
C GLU A 37 -10.87 2.57 6.25
N SER A 38 -11.29 3.83 6.04
CA SER A 38 -11.22 4.88 7.04
C SER A 38 -12.30 5.92 6.79
N THR A 39 -12.73 6.59 7.85
CA THR A 39 -13.60 7.77 7.75
C THR A 39 -12.81 9.02 7.38
N TYR A 40 -11.49 8.96 7.47
CA TYR A 40 -10.63 10.08 7.10
C TYR A 40 -10.38 10.10 5.60
N LYS A 41 -10.37 11.32 5.05
CA LYS A 41 -9.98 11.55 3.66
C LYS A 41 -8.49 11.89 3.61
N HIS A 42 -7.99 12.05 2.39
CA HIS A 42 -6.63 12.51 2.15
C HIS A 42 -6.30 13.75 3.00
N PHE A 43 -5.16 13.72 3.68
CA PHE A 43 -4.70 14.87 4.45
C PHE A 43 -4.13 15.92 3.50
N GLU A 44 -4.66 17.14 3.56
CA GLU A 44 -4.18 18.26 2.73
C GLU A 44 -2.82 18.78 3.21
N ASN A 45 -2.56 18.67 4.50
CA ASN A 45 -1.29 19.05 5.11
C ASN A 45 -0.33 17.87 5.14
N LYS A 46 0.79 18.03 5.84
CA LYS A 46 1.78 16.96 5.97
C LYS A 46 1.14 15.67 6.47
N GLN A 47 1.30 14.60 5.71
CA GLN A 47 0.81 13.27 6.05
C GLN A 47 1.59 12.72 7.26
N PRO A 48 0.91 12.34 8.37
CA PRO A 48 1.59 11.67 9.47
C PRO A 48 2.01 10.26 9.07
N ASP A 49 3.11 9.77 9.64
CA ASP A 49 3.49 8.37 9.48
C ASP A 49 2.64 7.52 10.43
N LEU A 50 1.61 6.88 9.89
CA LEU A 50 0.65 6.09 10.67
C LEU A 50 1.22 4.75 11.16
N PHE A 51 2.41 4.37 10.71
CA PHE A 51 3.10 3.18 11.22
C PHE A 51 3.98 3.46 12.44
N LEU A 52 4.22 4.72 12.78
CA LEU A 52 4.95 5.04 14.00
C LEU A 52 4.13 4.66 15.23
N GLU A 53 4.81 4.15 16.26
CA GLU A 53 4.18 3.71 17.49
C GLU A 53 3.34 4.81 18.14
N GLU A 54 3.81 6.05 18.11
CA GLU A 54 3.10 7.21 18.65
C GLU A 54 1.72 7.42 18.00
N ASN A 55 1.51 6.90 16.78
CA ASN A 55 0.25 7.02 16.05
C ASN A 55 -0.57 5.72 16.07
N SER A 56 -0.13 4.68 16.77
CA SER A 56 -0.76 3.36 16.72
C SER A 56 -2.20 3.36 17.22
N ASN A 57 -2.50 4.08 18.30
CA ASN A 57 -3.87 4.15 18.82
C ASN A 57 -4.81 4.84 17.84
N PHE A 58 -4.35 5.92 17.23
CA PHE A 58 -5.12 6.63 16.20
C PHE A 58 -5.36 5.72 14.99
N PHE A 59 -4.34 5.03 14.53
CA PHE A 59 -4.43 4.16 13.38
C PHE A 59 -5.38 3.00 13.63
N GLN A 60 -5.27 2.32 14.75
CA GLN A 60 -6.15 1.21 15.09
C GLN A 60 -7.61 1.64 15.25
N LYS A 61 -7.84 2.84 15.79
CA LYS A 61 -9.19 3.34 16.02
C LYS A 61 -9.89 3.75 14.73
N HIS A 62 -9.16 4.30 13.75
CA HIS A 62 -9.76 4.96 12.59
C HIS A 62 -9.54 4.26 11.26
N PHE A 63 -8.72 3.22 11.24
CA PHE A 63 -8.39 2.49 10.01
C PHE A 63 -8.63 1.00 10.20
N LYS A 64 -9.26 0.38 9.19
CA LYS A 64 -9.50 -1.06 9.17
C LYS A 64 -8.85 -1.64 7.94
N GLU A 65 -7.92 -2.58 8.14
CA GLU A 65 -7.32 -3.30 7.03
C GLU A 65 -8.36 -4.17 6.34
N THR A 66 -8.43 -4.09 5.01
CA THR A 66 -9.41 -4.83 4.22
C THR A 66 -8.79 -5.91 3.36
N PHE A 67 -7.66 -5.62 2.71
CA PHE A 67 -7.10 -6.55 1.74
C PHE A 67 -5.62 -6.24 1.48
N THR A 68 -4.86 -7.28 1.16
CA THR A 68 -3.47 -7.14 0.71
C THR A 68 -3.28 -7.92 -0.58
N PHE A 69 -2.76 -7.26 -1.62
CA PHE A 69 -2.43 -7.96 -2.85
C PHE A 69 -1.35 -9.02 -2.59
N PRO A 70 -1.53 -10.25 -3.06
CA PRO A 70 -0.46 -11.24 -3.03
C PRO A 70 0.68 -10.82 -3.98
N TYR A 71 1.91 -11.08 -3.59
CA TYR A 71 3.08 -10.75 -4.39
C TYR A 71 3.29 -11.85 -5.44
N LYS A 72 2.58 -11.71 -6.56
CA LYS A 72 2.47 -12.76 -7.57
C LYS A 72 2.82 -12.23 -8.95
N LYS A 73 3.71 -12.93 -9.67
CA LYS A 73 4.07 -12.58 -11.05
C LYS A 73 2.93 -12.91 -12.02
N LYS A 74 2.96 -12.32 -13.20
CA LYS A 74 2.00 -12.51 -14.28
C LYS A 74 0.58 -12.08 -13.96
N ASN A 75 0.36 -11.43 -12.82
CA ASN A 75 -0.92 -10.84 -12.47
C ASN A 75 -0.82 -9.34 -12.56
N LEU A 76 -1.85 -8.73 -13.10
CA LEU A 76 -2.01 -7.29 -13.10
C LEU A 76 -3.07 -6.95 -12.06
N TYR A 77 -2.66 -6.17 -11.07
CA TYR A 77 -3.59 -5.66 -10.05
C TYR A 77 -3.93 -4.21 -10.36
N CYS A 78 -5.16 -3.83 -10.14
CA CYS A 78 -5.55 -2.45 -10.31
C CYS A 78 -6.48 -2.00 -9.20
N PHE A 79 -6.44 -0.71 -8.91
CA PHE A 79 -7.38 -0.09 -7.99
C PHE A 79 -7.58 1.37 -8.36
N ILE A 80 -8.71 1.93 -7.92
CA ILE A 80 -9.02 3.33 -8.17
C ILE A 80 -8.50 4.15 -7.00
N LYS A 81 -7.62 5.11 -7.28
CA LYS A 81 -7.13 6.06 -6.28
C LYS A 81 -8.12 7.22 -6.15
N SER A 82 -8.34 7.65 -4.93
CA SER A 82 -9.18 8.79 -4.58
C SER A 82 -8.72 9.35 -3.25
N ASP A 83 -9.42 10.32 -2.72
CA ASP A 83 -9.13 10.88 -1.39
C ASP A 83 -9.44 9.91 -0.25
N MET A 84 -10.05 8.74 -0.55
CA MET A 84 -10.39 7.69 0.42
C MET A 84 -9.64 6.38 0.18
N SER A 85 -8.78 6.30 -0.80
CA SER A 85 -8.10 5.05 -1.20
C SER A 85 -6.84 4.78 -0.37
N TRP A 86 -7.01 4.61 0.92
CA TRP A 86 -5.91 4.36 1.85
C TRP A 86 -5.21 3.04 1.55
N HIS A 87 -3.90 3.11 1.38
CA HIS A 87 -3.08 1.93 1.11
C HIS A 87 -1.66 2.12 1.63
N SER A 88 -0.97 1.02 1.82
CA SER A 88 0.38 1.00 2.36
C SER A 88 1.19 -0.15 1.80
N VAL A 89 2.47 -0.09 2.09
CA VAL A 89 3.39 -1.23 1.98
C VAL A 89 3.94 -1.48 3.37
N LYS A 90 3.54 -2.58 4.00
CA LYS A 90 3.95 -2.89 5.37
C LYS A 90 5.46 -3.15 5.44
N PRO A 91 6.09 -2.85 6.59
CA PRO A 91 7.48 -3.26 6.79
C PRO A 91 7.57 -4.78 6.71
N LEU A 92 8.56 -5.25 5.96
CA LEU A 92 8.77 -6.67 5.71
C LEU A 92 10.11 -7.10 6.26
N ASN A 93 10.12 -8.23 6.94
CA ASN A 93 11.36 -8.86 7.40
C ASN A 93 11.81 -9.88 6.35
N ILE A 94 12.42 -9.36 5.27
CA ILE A 94 12.95 -10.20 4.20
C ILE A 94 14.49 -10.17 4.24
N PRO A 95 15.16 -11.25 3.77
CA PRO A 95 16.62 -11.27 3.72
C PRO A 95 17.18 -10.10 2.89
N GLU A 96 18.38 -9.63 3.24
CA GLU A 96 19.02 -8.48 2.57
C GLU A 96 19.25 -8.68 1.07
N ASP A 97 19.45 -9.92 0.65
CA ASP A 97 19.61 -10.27 -0.76
C ASP A 97 18.29 -10.37 -1.52
N GLN A 98 17.18 -10.16 -0.85
CA GLN A 98 15.85 -10.21 -1.46
C GLN A 98 15.30 -8.80 -1.61
N ILE A 99 14.80 -8.50 -2.80
CA ILE A 99 14.24 -7.18 -3.10
C ILE A 99 12.80 -7.36 -3.58
N ARG A 100 11.89 -6.59 -2.99
CA ARG A 100 10.52 -6.53 -3.47
C ARG A 100 10.47 -5.54 -4.64
N LYS A 101 10.22 -6.06 -5.85
CA LYS A 101 10.16 -5.26 -7.08
C LYS A 101 8.74 -5.14 -7.59
N SER A 102 8.37 -3.93 -8.00
CA SER A 102 7.07 -3.67 -8.61
C SER A 102 7.16 -2.53 -9.62
N ILE A 103 6.22 -2.52 -10.57
CA ILE A 103 5.98 -1.38 -11.46
C ILE A 103 4.58 -0.88 -11.17
N ASN A 104 4.46 0.43 -10.99
CA ASN A 104 3.19 1.10 -10.75
C ASN A 104 2.94 2.11 -11.89
N ILE A 105 1.84 1.93 -12.59
CA ILE A 105 1.42 2.81 -13.68
C ILE A 105 0.12 3.48 -13.28
N ASN A 106 0.09 4.82 -13.32
CA ASN A 106 -1.08 5.59 -12.98
C ASN A 106 -1.70 6.20 -14.24
N VAL A 107 -3.00 6.03 -14.39
CA VAL A 107 -3.77 6.55 -15.51
C VAL A 107 -4.86 7.47 -14.98
N ASN A 108 -4.86 8.71 -15.45
CA ASN A 108 -5.90 9.68 -15.09
C ASN A 108 -7.24 9.28 -15.73
N ILE A 109 -8.28 9.48 -14.97
CA ILE A 109 -9.63 9.22 -15.43
C ILE A 109 -10.25 10.53 -15.98
#